data_45bf340f82eadfadc05e5df029b39654
#
_entry.id   45bf340f82eadfadc05e5df029b39654
#
_cell.length_a   1.000
_cell.length_b   1.000
_cell.length_c   1.000
_cell.angle_alpha   90.00
_cell.angle_beta   90.00
_cell.angle_gamma   90.00
#
_symmetry.space_group_name_H-M   'P 1'
#
loop_
_entity.id
_entity.type
_entity.pdbx_description
1 polymer ?
#
loop_
_entity_poly.entity_id
_entity_poly.type
_entity_poly.pdbx_seq_one_letter_code
_entity_poly.pdbx_strand_id
1 'polypeptide(L)'
;MPQGGEPGQEEGQRTELVHKVRNWHLEDMGSRADTVPVDTLSLGFQVHNHAYKRAMSNVQLGNIGAAWMPAMVSQMPLSRHFLFTESYTHVFTQPEEWLYYNSTTPYTNLYYQYSGPKARSEEVLGVLFSQNVNRKWNVGFSYDLTSSVGKYNAQKVDNRNFRVFSSYSGKVYEIYGNYIYSKADHLENGGIVDEDHILNPEKYDWGRSNNIPVQFYTASNRIDNNRLYISQALKIGKIAVSQGESGKRQTPLATVLHSLDIDRSRRLHRIDELARMYNESEGNFFYSNIYADTTMTSDSLYYTRVANTVQLKFNEEANTLLR
;
A
#
# COMPACT_ATOMS: atom_id res chain seq x y z
N MET A 1 9.37 -67.20 -29.81
CA MET A 1 9.88 -65.87 -29.46
C MET A 1 8.92 -64.86 -30.00
N PRO A 2 8.13 -64.17 -29.19
CA PRO A 2 7.41 -62.97 -29.63
C PRO A 2 8.20 -61.72 -29.28
N GLN A 3 8.38 -60.84 -30.22
CA GLN A 3 9.02 -59.54 -30.10
C GLN A 3 8.16 -58.63 -29.24
N GLY A 4 8.80 -57.99 -28.25
CA GLY A 4 8.18 -56.96 -27.43
C GLY A 4 8.04 -55.65 -28.22
N GLY A 5 6.83 -55.14 -28.29
CA GLY A 5 6.58 -53.78 -28.76
C GLY A 5 6.91 -52.80 -27.59
N GLU A 6 7.73 -51.80 -27.88
CA GLU A 6 7.96 -50.67 -27.01
C GLU A 6 6.68 -49.84 -26.88
N PRO A 7 6.35 -49.39 -25.66
CA PRO A 7 5.21 -48.46 -25.48
C PRO A 7 5.63 -47.07 -26.00
N GLY A 8 4.91 -46.59 -27.01
CA GLY A 8 5.06 -45.23 -27.53
C GLY A 8 4.90 -44.22 -26.38
N GLN A 9 5.87 -43.35 -26.24
CA GLN A 9 5.79 -42.17 -25.41
C GLN A 9 4.72 -41.24 -26.02
N GLU A 10 3.57 -41.15 -25.37
CA GLU A 10 2.65 -40.05 -25.60
C GLU A 10 3.36 -38.77 -25.20
N GLU A 11 3.84 -37.98 -26.14
CA GLU A 11 4.21 -36.58 -25.93
C GLU A 11 2.93 -35.87 -25.50
N GLY A 12 2.80 -35.69 -24.17
CA GLY A 12 1.76 -34.87 -23.56
C GLY A 12 1.88 -33.46 -24.13
N GLN A 13 0.92 -33.06 -24.98
CA GLN A 13 0.74 -31.68 -25.39
C GLN A 13 0.75 -30.82 -24.13
N ARG A 14 1.84 -30.08 -23.89
CA ARG A 14 1.87 -28.99 -22.92
C ARG A 14 0.84 -27.96 -23.38
N THR A 15 -0.34 -28.02 -22.79
CA THR A 15 -1.35 -26.98 -22.93
C THR A 15 -0.73 -25.69 -22.43
N GLU A 16 -0.38 -24.76 -23.30
CA GLU A 16 0.02 -23.42 -22.90
C GLU A 16 -1.08 -22.83 -22.02
N LEU A 17 -0.74 -22.60 -20.76
CA LEU A 17 -1.63 -21.93 -19.81
C LEU A 17 -1.86 -20.51 -20.33
N VAL A 18 -2.96 -20.30 -21.02
CA VAL A 18 -3.39 -18.96 -21.42
C VAL A 18 -3.72 -18.18 -20.16
N HIS A 19 -2.86 -17.23 -19.82
CA HIS A 19 -3.11 -16.35 -18.69
C HIS A 19 -4.39 -15.54 -18.91
N LYS A 20 -5.43 -15.87 -18.17
CA LYS A 20 -6.74 -15.19 -18.25
C LYS A 20 -6.70 -13.78 -17.65
N VAL A 21 -5.72 -13.49 -16.80
CA VAL A 21 -5.53 -12.22 -16.12
C VAL A 21 -4.08 -11.77 -16.32
N ARG A 22 -3.91 -10.51 -16.66
CA ARG A 22 -2.61 -9.82 -16.71
C ARG A 22 -2.71 -8.57 -15.84
N ASN A 23 -1.66 -8.29 -15.07
CA ASN A 23 -1.54 -7.08 -14.28
C ASN A 23 -0.19 -6.40 -14.52
N TRP A 24 -0.15 -5.11 -14.29
CA TRP A 24 1.04 -4.27 -14.42
C TRP A 24 0.91 -3.04 -13.52
N HIS A 25 2.03 -2.43 -13.22
CA HIS A 25 2.10 -1.10 -12.63
C HIS A 25 2.75 -0.12 -13.61
N LEU A 26 2.61 1.18 -13.32
CA LEU A 26 3.18 2.25 -14.12
C LEU A 26 4.41 2.79 -13.41
N GLU A 27 5.54 2.84 -14.11
CA GLU A 27 6.78 3.44 -13.65
C GLU A 27 7.06 4.75 -14.40
N ASP A 28 8.05 5.48 -13.91
CA ASP A 28 8.55 6.72 -14.54
C ASP A 28 7.41 7.69 -14.88
N MET A 29 6.52 7.96 -13.91
CA MET A 29 5.34 8.83 -14.09
C MET A 29 4.40 8.40 -15.23
N GLY A 30 4.30 7.10 -15.46
CA GLY A 30 3.41 6.52 -16.48
C GLY A 30 4.06 6.26 -17.83
N SER A 31 5.36 6.51 -17.98
CA SER A 31 6.05 6.30 -19.27
C SER A 31 6.36 4.83 -19.57
N ARG A 32 6.40 3.98 -18.53
CA ARG A 32 6.68 2.56 -18.66
C ARG A 32 5.64 1.75 -17.88
N ALA A 33 5.12 0.72 -18.50
CA ALA A 33 4.29 -0.28 -17.83
C ALA A 33 5.14 -1.53 -17.59
N ASP A 34 5.26 -1.94 -16.33
CA ASP A 34 5.98 -3.16 -15.95
C ASP A 34 4.98 -4.25 -15.53
N THR A 35 5.12 -5.43 -16.12
CA THR A 35 4.18 -6.55 -15.90
C THR A 35 4.62 -7.34 -14.67
N VAL A 36 3.69 -7.54 -13.76
CA VAL A 36 3.87 -8.28 -12.50
C VAL A 36 3.17 -9.64 -12.59
N PRO A 37 3.74 -10.72 -12.07
CA PRO A 37 3.04 -12.01 -11.98
C PRO A 37 1.75 -11.87 -11.17
N VAL A 38 0.66 -12.47 -11.65
CA VAL A 38 -0.59 -12.55 -10.91
C VAL A 38 -0.42 -13.58 -9.79
N ASP A 39 -0.72 -13.20 -8.57
CA ASP A 39 -0.72 -14.15 -7.44
C ASP A 39 -1.94 -15.07 -7.51
N THR A 40 -1.76 -16.23 -8.12
CA THR A 40 -2.78 -17.28 -8.23
C THR A 40 -2.62 -18.38 -7.18
N LEU A 41 -1.47 -18.42 -6.51
CA LEU A 41 -1.11 -19.49 -5.57
C LEU A 41 -1.17 -19.02 -4.12
N SER A 42 -1.53 -17.76 -3.88
CA SER A 42 -1.53 -17.15 -2.54
C SER A 42 -0.20 -17.37 -1.80
N LEU A 43 0.93 -17.17 -2.51
CA LEU A 43 2.27 -17.42 -1.98
C LEU A 43 2.58 -16.64 -0.70
N GLY A 44 1.90 -15.50 -0.51
CA GLY A 44 2.06 -14.64 0.67
C GLY A 44 1.09 -14.91 1.82
N PHE A 45 0.25 -15.96 1.77
CA PHE A 45 -0.80 -16.16 2.77
C PHE A 45 -0.28 -16.34 4.21
N GLN A 46 0.93 -16.85 4.38
CA GLN A 46 1.57 -17.03 5.70
C GLN A 46 2.07 -15.71 6.29
N VAL A 47 2.26 -14.70 5.47
CA VAL A 47 2.73 -13.37 5.93
C VAL A 47 1.51 -12.51 6.27
N HIS A 48 1.00 -12.66 7.47
CA HIS A 48 -0.18 -11.94 7.95
C HIS A 48 0.09 -10.44 8.20
N ASN A 49 1.31 -10.07 8.58
CA ASN A 49 1.66 -8.68 8.84
C ASN A 49 2.25 -8.01 7.59
N HIS A 50 1.59 -6.95 7.12
CA HIS A 50 1.99 -6.20 5.92
C HIS A 50 3.42 -5.61 6.01
N ALA A 51 3.90 -5.29 7.21
CA ALA A 51 5.26 -4.78 7.41
C ALA A 51 6.33 -5.79 6.95
N TYR A 52 6.12 -7.08 7.18
CA TYR A 52 7.07 -8.12 6.75
C TYR A 52 7.10 -8.35 5.23
N LYS A 53 6.05 -7.93 4.52
CA LYS A 53 6.07 -7.92 3.05
C LYS A 53 6.94 -6.81 2.48
N ARG A 54 7.23 -5.77 3.27
CA ARG A 54 7.97 -4.57 2.85
C ARG A 54 9.45 -4.62 3.20
N ALA A 55 9.78 -5.17 4.36
CA ALA A 55 11.15 -5.22 4.84
C ALA A 55 11.41 -6.51 5.60
N MET A 56 12.58 -7.12 5.38
CA MET A 56 13.01 -8.34 6.07
C MET A 56 13.17 -8.13 7.58
N SER A 57 13.62 -6.94 7.96
CA SER A 57 13.77 -6.55 9.36
C SER A 57 13.11 -5.20 9.59
N ASN A 58 12.24 -5.13 10.58
CA ASN A 58 11.49 -3.92 10.90
C ASN A 58 11.26 -3.80 12.40
N VAL A 59 11.06 -2.55 12.82
CA VAL A 59 10.64 -2.18 14.18
C VAL A 59 9.20 -1.68 14.09
N GLN A 60 8.33 -2.21 14.92
CA GLN A 60 6.91 -1.85 14.99
C GLN A 60 6.57 -1.34 16.38
N LEU A 61 5.68 -0.36 16.45
CA LEU A 61 5.22 0.23 17.70
C LEU A 61 3.94 -0.46 18.21
N GLY A 62 3.93 -1.80 18.22
CA GLY A 62 2.83 -2.54 18.83
C GLY A 62 2.20 -3.57 17.92
N ASN A 63 0.89 -3.49 17.74
CA ASN A 63 0.06 -4.46 17.03
C ASN A 63 0.09 -4.27 15.51
N ILE A 64 -0.51 -5.23 14.79
CA ILE A 64 -0.56 -5.20 13.33
C ILE A 64 -1.18 -3.89 12.81
N GLY A 65 -0.54 -3.30 11.81
CA GLY A 65 -0.96 -2.03 11.23
C GLY A 65 -0.53 -0.78 11.99
N ALA A 66 0.12 -0.92 13.16
CA ALA A 66 0.71 0.20 13.90
C ALA A 66 1.89 0.81 13.13
N ALA A 67 2.36 1.97 13.58
CA ALA A 67 3.52 2.62 13.01
C ALA A 67 4.74 1.68 12.97
N TRP A 68 5.50 1.71 11.90
CA TRP A 68 6.65 0.85 11.67
C TRP A 68 7.82 1.62 11.02
N MET A 69 8.97 1.00 11.09
CA MET A 69 10.17 1.50 10.43
C MET A 69 11.05 0.32 10.01
N PRO A 70 11.62 0.30 8.80
CA PRO A 70 12.66 -0.65 8.44
C PRO A 70 13.84 -0.53 9.38
N ALA A 71 14.37 -1.65 9.86
CA ALA A 71 15.58 -1.66 10.71
C ALA A 71 16.87 -1.52 9.90
N MET A 72 16.80 -1.79 8.59
CA MET A 72 17.94 -1.64 7.67
C MET A 72 17.89 -0.27 6.99
N VAL A 73 18.96 0.50 7.13
CA VAL A 73 19.08 1.86 6.54
C VAL A 73 18.86 1.85 5.01
N SER A 74 19.35 0.81 4.32
CA SER A 74 19.17 0.65 2.87
C SER A 74 17.70 0.46 2.44
N GLN A 75 16.83 0.09 3.35
CA GLN A 75 15.40 -0.10 3.12
C GLN A 75 14.54 1.06 3.62
N MET A 76 15.18 2.05 4.29
CA MET A 76 14.44 3.25 4.72
C MET A 76 13.95 4.02 3.50
N PRO A 77 12.68 4.43 3.48
CA PRO A 77 12.18 5.25 2.39
C PRO A 77 12.93 6.58 2.36
N LEU A 78 13.28 7.04 1.17
CA LEU A 78 13.78 8.40 0.98
C LEU A 78 12.68 9.38 1.42
N SER A 79 13.09 10.51 2.01
CA SER A 79 12.18 11.53 2.55
C SER A 79 11.00 11.78 1.63
N ARG A 80 9.81 11.70 2.17
CA ARG A 80 8.55 11.95 1.46
C ARG A 80 8.07 13.36 1.72
N HIS A 81 7.16 13.80 0.88
CA HIS A 81 6.60 15.14 0.99
C HIS A 81 5.80 15.37 2.29
N PHE A 82 5.17 14.32 2.82
CA PHE A 82 4.45 14.35 4.09
C PHE A 82 5.02 13.31 5.05
N LEU A 83 5.88 13.76 5.95
CA LEU A 83 6.67 12.92 6.88
C LEU A 83 5.82 11.92 7.67
N PHE A 84 4.63 12.34 8.09
CA PHE A 84 3.77 11.52 8.95
C PHE A 84 3.22 10.25 8.29
N THR A 85 3.27 10.14 6.96
CA THR A 85 2.89 8.92 6.26
C THR A 85 4.03 7.90 6.14
N GLU A 86 5.26 8.27 6.49
CA GLU A 86 6.43 7.37 6.35
C GLU A 86 6.30 6.14 7.24
N SER A 87 5.87 6.33 8.48
CA SER A 87 5.64 5.23 9.43
C SER A 87 4.44 4.33 9.08
N TYR A 88 3.69 4.66 8.04
CA TYR A 88 2.49 3.94 7.59
C TYR A 88 2.57 3.49 6.14
N THR A 89 3.79 3.40 5.58
CA THR A 89 4.00 3.00 4.17
C THR A 89 3.55 1.57 3.87
N HIS A 90 3.43 0.72 4.88
CA HIS A 90 2.86 -0.61 4.76
C HIS A 90 1.33 -0.60 4.62
N VAL A 91 0.69 0.52 4.96
CA VAL A 91 -0.74 0.75 4.81
C VAL A 91 -1.03 1.63 3.59
N PHE A 92 -0.29 2.73 3.44
CA PHE A 92 -0.50 3.69 2.34
C PHE A 92 0.31 3.29 1.11
N THR A 93 -0.34 2.62 0.18
CA THR A 93 0.27 2.17 -1.08
C THR A 93 0.61 3.36 -1.97
N GLN A 94 1.79 3.32 -2.59
CA GLN A 94 2.25 4.38 -3.49
C GLN A 94 1.76 4.17 -4.93
N PRO A 95 1.69 5.21 -5.78
CA PRO A 95 1.25 5.10 -7.16
C PRO A 95 2.05 4.09 -7.98
N GLU A 96 3.35 3.96 -7.71
CA GLU A 96 4.26 3.04 -8.38
C GLU A 96 3.91 1.57 -8.08
N GLU A 97 3.21 1.31 -6.99
CA GLU A 97 2.77 -0.03 -6.58
C GLU A 97 1.33 -0.34 -7.03
N TRP A 98 0.63 0.62 -7.63
CA TRP A 98 -0.75 0.42 -8.02
C TRP A 98 -0.87 -0.45 -9.26
N LEU A 99 -1.52 -1.59 -9.11
CA LEU A 99 -1.72 -2.54 -10.19
C LEU A 99 -2.96 -2.17 -11.02
N TYR A 100 -2.80 -2.23 -12.33
CA TYR A 100 -3.88 -2.25 -13.32
C TYR A 100 -4.06 -3.67 -13.83
N TYR A 101 -5.22 -3.98 -14.33
CA TYR A 101 -5.60 -5.33 -14.73
C TYR A 101 -6.17 -5.34 -16.15
N ASN A 102 -5.98 -6.48 -16.81
CA ASN A 102 -6.68 -6.85 -18.02
C ASN A 102 -7.05 -8.33 -17.91
N SER A 103 -8.33 -8.64 -17.97
CA SER A 103 -8.82 -10.00 -17.73
C SER A 103 -9.89 -10.38 -18.73
N THR A 104 -9.90 -11.64 -19.16
CA THR A 104 -10.95 -12.19 -20.03
C THR A 104 -12.24 -12.53 -19.28
N THR A 105 -12.13 -12.73 -17.97
CA THR A 105 -13.23 -13.01 -17.05
C THR A 105 -13.09 -12.07 -15.83
N PRO A 106 -14.17 -11.77 -15.11
CA PRO A 106 -14.05 -11.00 -13.86
C PRO A 106 -13.02 -11.65 -12.92
N TYR A 107 -12.15 -10.82 -12.37
CA TYR A 107 -11.13 -11.23 -11.40
C TYR A 107 -11.48 -10.69 -10.03
N THR A 108 -11.59 -11.61 -9.06
CA THR A 108 -11.85 -11.27 -7.65
C THR A 108 -10.79 -11.93 -6.79
N ASN A 109 -10.20 -11.15 -5.90
CA ASN A 109 -9.34 -11.65 -4.83
C ASN A 109 -9.95 -11.20 -3.51
N LEU A 110 -10.25 -12.17 -2.65
CA LEU A 110 -10.79 -11.95 -1.31
C LEU A 110 -9.92 -12.70 -0.32
N TYR A 111 -9.42 -12.00 0.69
CA TYR A 111 -8.77 -12.64 1.83
C TYR A 111 -9.28 -12.06 3.14
N TYR A 112 -9.35 -12.92 4.13
CA TYR A 112 -9.75 -12.56 5.48
C TYR A 112 -8.90 -13.32 6.47
N GLN A 113 -8.38 -12.61 7.46
CA GLN A 113 -7.59 -13.19 8.54
C GLN A 113 -8.11 -12.63 9.86
N TYR A 114 -8.30 -13.52 10.81
CA TYR A 114 -8.69 -13.18 12.18
C TYR A 114 -7.81 -13.93 13.15
N SER A 115 -7.30 -13.24 14.16
CA SER A 115 -6.46 -13.82 15.20
C SER A 115 -6.78 -13.22 16.57
N GLY A 116 -6.59 -14.03 17.59
CA GLY A 116 -6.70 -13.64 18.99
C GLY A 116 -8.11 -13.60 19.56
N PRO A 117 -8.21 -13.46 20.89
CA PRO A 117 -9.49 -13.29 21.58
C PRO A 117 -10.02 -11.85 21.32
N LYS A 118 -11.33 -11.65 21.40
CA LYS A 118 -12.01 -10.36 21.13
C LYS A 118 -11.35 -9.14 21.79
N ALA A 119 -10.78 -9.30 22.98
CA ALA A 119 -10.09 -8.24 23.72
C ALA A 119 -8.71 -7.87 23.15
N ARG A 120 -8.15 -8.70 22.26
CA ARG A 120 -6.83 -8.55 21.62
C ARG A 120 -6.87 -9.13 20.21
N SER A 121 -7.95 -8.84 19.50
CA SER A 121 -8.13 -9.37 18.15
C SER A 121 -7.32 -8.59 17.14
N GLU A 122 -6.86 -9.30 16.14
CA GLU A 122 -6.29 -8.77 14.90
C GLU A 122 -7.15 -9.23 13.74
N GLU A 123 -7.56 -8.31 12.92
CA GLU A 123 -8.43 -8.56 11.78
C GLU A 123 -7.87 -7.88 10.54
N VAL A 124 -7.72 -8.65 9.47
CA VAL A 124 -7.28 -8.16 8.16
C VAL A 124 -8.26 -8.65 7.11
N LEU A 125 -8.84 -7.73 6.37
CA LEU A 125 -9.71 -8.00 5.24
C LEU A 125 -9.17 -7.31 4.00
N GLY A 126 -9.09 -8.03 2.89
CA GLY A 126 -8.77 -7.46 1.58
C GLY A 126 -9.74 -7.94 0.53
N VAL A 127 -10.25 -7.01 -0.26
CA VAL A 127 -11.15 -7.25 -1.38
C VAL A 127 -10.59 -6.54 -2.60
N LEU A 128 -10.41 -7.27 -3.67
CA LEU A 128 -10.08 -6.71 -4.98
C LEU A 128 -11.06 -7.27 -6.01
N PHE A 129 -11.63 -6.39 -6.79
CA PHE A 129 -12.46 -6.74 -7.94
C PHE A 129 -11.99 -5.99 -9.18
N SER A 130 -11.87 -6.69 -10.29
CA SER A 130 -11.51 -6.11 -11.57
C SER A 130 -12.25 -6.81 -12.71
N GLN A 131 -12.77 -6.04 -13.65
CA GLN A 131 -13.48 -6.53 -14.80
C GLN A 131 -13.22 -5.68 -16.04
N ASN A 132 -13.05 -6.35 -17.17
CA ASN A 132 -13.05 -5.69 -18.47
C ASN A 132 -14.48 -5.36 -18.92
N VAL A 133 -14.73 -4.08 -19.17
CA VAL A 133 -15.98 -3.62 -19.84
C VAL A 133 -15.95 -4.03 -21.32
N ASN A 134 -14.76 -3.94 -21.92
CA ASN A 134 -14.47 -4.44 -23.28
C ASN A 134 -12.97 -4.75 -23.38
N ARG A 135 -12.52 -5.20 -24.56
CA ARG A 135 -11.10 -5.59 -24.78
C ARG A 135 -10.07 -4.49 -24.51
N LYS A 136 -10.49 -3.22 -24.39
CA LYS A 136 -9.59 -2.06 -24.21
C LYS A 136 -9.80 -1.35 -22.89
N TRP A 137 -10.89 -1.60 -22.19
CA TRP A 137 -11.28 -0.86 -21.01
C TRP A 137 -11.54 -1.79 -19.84
N ASN A 138 -10.79 -1.60 -18.79
CA ASN A 138 -10.91 -2.28 -17.51
C ASN A 138 -11.31 -1.30 -16.42
N VAL A 139 -12.11 -1.75 -15.47
CA VAL A 139 -12.47 -1.04 -14.24
C VAL A 139 -12.34 -1.97 -13.07
N GLY A 140 -12.01 -1.42 -11.91
CA GLY A 140 -11.93 -2.20 -10.69
C GLY A 140 -11.90 -1.34 -9.45
N PHE A 141 -12.02 -2.01 -8.31
CA PHE A 141 -11.85 -1.40 -7.00
C PHE A 141 -11.14 -2.36 -6.05
N SER A 142 -10.50 -1.82 -5.03
CA SER A 142 -10.02 -2.58 -3.89
C SER A 142 -10.40 -1.91 -2.57
N TYR A 143 -10.55 -2.74 -1.55
CA TYR A 143 -10.77 -2.31 -0.18
C TYR A 143 -9.93 -3.15 0.75
N ASP A 144 -9.10 -2.50 1.56
CA ASP A 144 -8.27 -3.15 2.57
C ASP A 144 -8.58 -2.57 3.94
N LEU A 145 -8.81 -3.45 4.90
CA LEU A 145 -9.05 -3.14 6.30
C LEU A 145 -8.02 -3.87 7.15
N THR A 146 -7.40 -3.14 8.07
CA THR A 146 -6.59 -3.73 9.15
C THR A 146 -7.05 -3.12 10.46
N SER A 147 -7.66 -3.93 11.31
CA SER A 147 -8.11 -3.54 12.65
C SER A 147 -7.43 -4.41 13.68
N SER A 148 -6.87 -3.81 14.72
CA SER A 148 -6.23 -4.58 15.77
C SER A 148 -6.34 -3.89 17.13
N VAL A 149 -6.39 -4.71 18.18
CA VAL A 149 -6.35 -4.28 19.57
C VAL A 149 -5.05 -4.78 20.18
N GLY A 150 -4.22 -3.86 20.64
CA GLY A 150 -2.91 -4.19 21.19
C GLY A 150 -2.94 -4.93 22.52
N LYS A 151 -1.74 -5.26 22.98
CA LYS A 151 -1.54 -5.99 24.24
C LYS A 151 -1.88 -5.14 25.49
N TYR A 152 -1.61 -3.85 25.40
CA TYR A 152 -1.84 -2.88 26.48
C TYR A 152 -3.09 -2.04 26.19
N ASN A 153 -3.58 -1.32 27.21
CA ASN A 153 -4.73 -0.45 27.04
C ASN A 153 -4.43 0.71 26.08
N ALA A 154 -5.48 1.29 25.45
CA ALA A 154 -5.37 2.40 24.51
C ALA A 154 -4.37 2.17 23.35
N GLN A 155 -4.26 0.95 22.88
CA GLN A 155 -3.40 0.55 21.77
C GLN A 155 -4.27 -0.09 20.68
N LYS A 156 -5.06 0.73 20.01
CA LYS A 156 -5.98 0.31 18.94
C LYS A 156 -5.56 0.89 17.61
N VAL A 157 -5.67 0.08 16.56
CA VAL A 157 -5.40 0.43 15.16
C VAL A 157 -6.66 0.19 14.33
N ASP A 158 -7.00 1.14 13.46
CA ASP A 158 -8.03 1.02 12.42
C ASP A 158 -7.49 1.66 11.14
N ASN A 159 -7.02 0.84 10.21
CA ASN A 159 -6.51 1.27 8.92
C ASN A 159 -7.48 0.84 7.82
N ARG A 160 -7.81 1.76 6.93
CA ARG A 160 -8.71 1.50 5.81
C ARG A 160 -8.16 2.13 4.54
N ASN A 161 -8.13 1.35 3.46
CA ASN A 161 -7.80 1.83 2.13
C ASN A 161 -8.93 1.46 1.19
N PHE A 162 -9.44 2.45 0.49
CA PHE A 162 -10.40 2.27 -0.59
C PHE A 162 -9.81 2.84 -1.86
N ARG A 163 -9.77 2.04 -2.93
CA ARG A 163 -9.22 2.42 -4.22
C ARG A 163 -10.21 2.08 -5.33
N VAL A 164 -10.36 3.00 -6.26
CA VAL A 164 -11.04 2.77 -7.54
C VAL A 164 -10.03 3.04 -8.65
N PHE A 165 -10.00 2.17 -9.64
CA PHE A 165 -9.09 2.31 -10.76
C PHE A 165 -9.75 1.98 -12.09
N SER A 166 -9.23 2.57 -13.13
CA SER A 166 -9.66 2.31 -14.49
C SER A 166 -8.47 2.43 -15.45
N SER A 167 -8.46 1.59 -16.47
CA SER A 167 -7.47 1.63 -17.53
C SER A 167 -8.12 1.45 -18.88
N TYR A 168 -7.82 2.34 -19.82
CA TYR A 168 -8.20 2.24 -21.22
C TYR A 168 -6.95 2.24 -22.10
N SER A 169 -6.78 1.19 -22.90
CA SER A 169 -5.65 1.04 -23.81
C SER A 169 -6.14 0.91 -25.25
N GLY A 170 -6.14 2.03 -25.95
CA GLY A 170 -6.49 2.12 -27.38
C GLY A 170 -5.27 2.08 -28.29
N LYS A 171 -5.49 2.09 -29.61
CA LYS A 171 -4.41 2.10 -30.61
C LYS A 171 -3.66 3.44 -30.66
N VAL A 172 -4.34 4.55 -30.35
CA VAL A 172 -3.84 5.92 -30.46
C VAL A 172 -3.77 6.59 -29.09
N TYR A 173 -4.69 6.26 -28.19
CA TYR A 173 -4.83 6.89 -26.90
C TYR A 173 -4.92 5.86 -25.81
N GLU A 174 -4.21 6.13 -24.70
CA GLU A 174 -4.24 5.33 -23.47
C GLU A 174 -4.51 6.27 -22.30
N ILE A 175 -5.28 5.81 -21.31
CA ILE A 175 -5.50 6.53 -20.07
C ILE A 175 -5.61 5.53 -18.91
N TYR A 176 -4.96 5.90 -17.81
CA TYR A 176 -4.95 5.18 -16.55
C TYR A 176 -5.39 6.14 -15.46
N GLY A 177 -6.35 5.74 -14.66
CA GLY A 177 -6.84 6.53 -13.55
C GLY A 177 -6.89 5.73 -12.27
N ASN A 178 -6.50 6.36 -11.16
CA ASN A 178 -6.62 5.83 -9.81
C ASN A 178 -7.13 6.93 -8.88
N TYR A 179 -8.08 6.57 -8.05
CA TYR A 179 -8.43 7.35 -6.86
C TYR A 179 -8.29 6.45 -5.65
N ILE A 180 -7.57 6.91 -4.63
CA ILE A 180 -7.42 6.21 -3.37
C ILE A 180 -7.77 7.11 -2.20
N TYR A 181 -8.53 6.57 -1.27
CA TYR A 181 -8.75 7.13 0.05
C TYR A 181 -8.14 6.18 1.09
N SER A 182 -7.16 6.68 1.83
CA SER A 182 -6.51 5.94 2.90
C SER A 182 -6.73 6.64 4.23
N LYS A 183 -7.06 5.87 5.25
CA LYS A 183 -7.22 6.34 6.63
C LYS A 183 -6.42 5.45 7.55
N ALA A 184 -5.62 6.05 8.42
CA ALA A 184 -5.03 5.41 9.60
C ALA A 184 -5.53 6.12 10.85
N ASP A 185 -6.14 5.39 11.76
CA ASP A 185 -6.73 5.92 13.01
C ASP A 185 -6.23 5.06 14.17
N HIS A 186 -5.39 5.65 15.00
CA HIS A 186 -4.65 4.93 16.03
C HIS A 186 -4.83 5.58 17.39
N LEU A 187 -5.02 4.74 18.41
CA LEU A 187 -4.82 5.14 19.79
C LEU A 187 -3.35 4.89 20.17
N GLU A 188 -2.72 5.88 20.72
CA GLU A 188 -1.29 5.89 21.10
C GLU A 188 -1.18 6.02 22.61
N ASN A 189 -0.84 4.94 23.30
CA ASN A 189 -0.83 4.92 24.75
C ASN A 189 0.43 5.55 25.41
N GLY A 190 1.41 5.99 24.60
CA GLY A 190 2.65 6.59 25.11
C GLY A 190 3.56 5.64 25.89
N GLY A 191 3.22 4.35 25.95
CA GLY A 191 3.95 3.34 26.73
C GLY A 191 3.36 3.14 28.13
N ILE A 192 3.97 2.22 28.88
CA ILE A 192 3.62 1.94 30.27
C ILE A 192 4.15 3.02 31.19
N VAL A 193 3.46 3.25 32.31
CA VAL A 193 3.82 4.31 33.27
C VAL A 193 5.13 4.00 33.99
N ASP A 194 5.34 2.74 34.38
CA ASP A 194 6.50 2.28 35.13
C ASP A 194 6.97 0.93 34.64
N GLU A 195 8.26 0.81 34.32
CA GLU A 195 8.88 -0.42 33.87
C GLU A 195 8.83 -1.54 34.91
N ASP A 196 8.73 -1.20 36.21
CA ASP A 196 8.63 -2.16 37.29
C ASP A 196 7.43 -3.08 37.17
N HIS A 197 6.35 -2.63 36.50
CA HIS A 197 5.18 -3.46 36.17
C HIS A 197 5.50 -4.67 35.24
N ILE A 198 6.59 -4.58 34.47
CA ILE A 198 7.06 -5.66 33.63
C ILE A 198 8.23 -6.41 34.26
N LEU A 199 9.17 -5.68 34.89
CA LEU A 199 10.37 -6.27 35.46
C LEU A 199 10.08 -7.10 36.70
N ASN A 200 9.13 -6.68 37.53
CA ASN A 200 8.72 -7.34 38.76
C ASN A 200 7.21 -7.58 38.81
N PRO A 201 6.64 -8.37 37.91
CA PRO A 201 5.19 -8.55 37.78
C PRO A 201 4.55 -9.18 39.04
N GLU A 202 5.33 -9.86 39.85
CA GLU A 202 4.89 -10.49 41.11
C GLU A 202 4.52 -9.48 42.19
N LYS A 203 4.99 -8.23 42.10
CA LYS A 203 4.61 -7.15 43.03
C LYS A 203 3.20 -6.61 42.74
N TYR A 204 2.69 -6.88 41.53
CA TYR A 204 1.46 -6.29 41.03
C TYR A 204 0.49 -7.39 40.55
N ASP A 205 -0.70 -7.41 41.09
CA ASP A 205 -1.75 -8.33 40.68
C ASP A 205 -2.59 -7.74 39.51
N TRP A 206 -1.97 -7.54 38.36
CA TRP A 206 -2.67 -7.01 37.19
C TRP A 206 -3.59 -8.02 36.52
N GLY A 207 -3.36 -9.31 36.70
CA GLY A 207 -4.10 -10.39 36.07
C GLY A 207 -3.99 -10.43 34.55
N ARG A 208 -4.03 -9.28 33.88
CA ARG A 208 -3.92 -9.13 32.42
C ARG A 208 -3.10 -7.90 32.05
N SER A 209 -2.37 -7.97 30.92
CA SER A 209 -1.53 -6.87 30.43
C SER A 209 -2.29 -5.58 30.08
N ASN A 210 -3.57 -5.68 29.73
CA ASN A 210 -4.40 -4.49 29.49
C ASN A 210 -4.84 -3.76 30.76
N ASN A 211 -4.56 -4.29 31.95
CA ASN A 211 -4.78 -3.59 33.21
C ASN A 211 -3.55 -2.79 33.64
N ILE A 212 -2.38 -3.02 33.04
CA ILE A 212 -1.15 -2.28 33.33
C ILE A 212 -1.38 -0.81 32.94
N PRO A 213 -1.08 0.14 33.84
CA PRO A 213 -1.25 1.56 33.57
C PRO A 213 -0.37 2.04 32.40
N VAL A 214 -0.97 2.85 31.54
CA VAL A 214 -0.30 3.47 30.39
C VAL A 214 -0.33 4.98 30.52
N GLN A 215 0.58 5.65 29.79
CA GLN A 215 0.74 7.11 29.86
C GLN A 215 -0.52 7.84 29.38
N PHE A 216 -1.14 7.36 28.30
CA PHE A 216 -2.33 7.99 27.72
C PHE A 216 -3.43 6.95 27.50
N TYR A 217 -4.67 7.35 27.73
CA TYR A 217 -5.85 6.54 27.45
C TYR A 217 -6.66 7.06 26.25
N THR A 218 -6.51 8.34 25.91
CA THR A 218 -7.31 9.02 24.87
C THR A 218 -6.45 9.64 23.76
N ALA A 219 -5.12 9.52 23.85
CA ALA A 219 -4.27 10.04 22.80
C ALA A 219 -4.54 9.31 21.46
N SER A 220 -4.83 10.09 20.44
CA SER A 220 -5.17 9.58 19.12
C SER A 220 -4.35 10.27 18.03
N ASN A 221 -3.98 9.50 17.03
CA ASN A 221 -3.30 9.97 15.84
C ASN A 221 -4.07 9.47 14.61
N ARG A 222 -4.62 10.39 13.85
CA ARG A 222 -5.37 10.08 12.64
C ARG A 222 -4.70 10.72 11.44
N ILE A 223 -4.51 9.92 10.40
CA ILE A 223 -4.01 10.35 9.11
C ILE A 223 -5.03 9.99 8.06
N ASP A 224 -5.49 10.98 7.31
CA ASP A 224 -6.36 10.82 6.15
C ASP A 224 -5.56 11.22 4.91
N ASN A 225 -5.55 10.38 3.88
CA ASN A 225 -4.91 10.65 2.60
C ASN A 225 -5.92 10.44 1.46
N ASN A 226 -6.05 11.43 0.61
CA ASN A 226 -6.84 11.36 -0.63
C ASN A 226 -5.89 11.61 -1.80
N ARG A 227 -5.81 10.66 -2.74
CA ARG A 227 -4.93 10.78 -3.87
C ARG A 227 -5.65 10.43 -5.18
N LEU A 228 -5.52 11.33 -6.13
CA LEU A 228 -5.98 11.15 -7.50
C LEU A 228 -4.78 11.13 -8.42
N TYR A 229 -4.62 10.05 -9.19
CA TYR A 229 -3.59 9.93 -10.19
C TYR A 229 -4.22 9.62 -11.54
N ILE A 230 -3.85 10.40 -12.56
CA ILE A 230 -4.26 10.20 -13.94
C ILE A 230 -3.00 10.21 -14.80
N SER A 231 -2.80 9.19 -15.60
CA SER A 231 -1.76 9.14 -16.63
C SER A 231 -2.41 8.89 -17.98
N GLN A 232 -2.03 9.68 -18.97
CA GLN A 232 -2.57 9.56 -20.33
C GLN A 232 -1.45 9.67 -21.35
N ALA A 233 -1.60 8.90 -22.43
CA ALA A 233 -0.63 8.82 -23.51
C ALA A 233 -1.31 8.95 -24.86
N LEU A 234 -0.82 9.88 -25.69
CA LEU A 234 -1.22 10.06 -27.07
C LEU A 234 -0.10 9.59 -28.00
N LYS A 235 -0.37 8.56 -28.79
CA LYS A 235 0.58 7.99 -29.77
C LYS A 235 0.46 8.71 -31.09
N ILE A 236 1.57 9.33 -31.55
CA ILE A 236 1.63 10.15 -32.75
C ILE A 236 2.43 9.41 -33.81
N GLY A 237 1.90 9.45 -35.04
CA GLY A 237 2.53 8.79 -36.20
C GLY A 237 2.48 7.27 -36.15
N LYS A 238 2.86 6.63 -37.24
CA LYS A 238 2.99 5.17 -37.34
C LYS A 238 4.16 4.85 -38.25
N ILE A 239 5.08 4.04 -37.74
CA ILE A 239 6.21 3.53 -38.52
C ILE A 239 6.15 2.02 -38.52
N ALA A 240 6.46 1.46 -39.68
CA ALA A 240 6.59 0.02 -39.84
C ALA A 240 8.03 -0.38 -39.50
N VAL A 241 8.20 -1.03 -38.37
CA VAL A 241 9.49 -1.60 -37.90
C VAL A 241 9.56 -3.05 -38.31
N SER A 242 10.66 -3.46 -38.93
CA SER A 242 10.89 -4.87 -39.32
C SER A 242 11.19 -5.71 -38.07
N GLN A 243 10.48 -6.83 -37.91
CA GLN A 243 10.65 -7.76 -36.79
C GLN A 243 11.22 -9.10 -37.29
N GLY A 244 12.33 -9.06 -38.04
CA GLY A 244 12.95 -10.24 -38.61
C GLY A 244 11.97 -11.02 -39.57
N GLU A 245 11.95 -12.35 -39.46
CA GLU A 245 11.07 -13.22 -40.24
C GLU A 245 9.58 -13.10 -39.92
N SER A 246 9.21 -12.48 -38.76
CA SER A 246 7.83 -12.37 -38.26
C SER A 246 7.02 -11.22 -38.86
N GLY A 247 7.56 -10.45 -39.82
CA GLY A 247 6.83 -9.39 -40.52
C GLY A 247 7.07 -7.98 -40.00
N LYS A 248 6.20 -7.02 -40.38
CA LYS A 248 6.31 -5.60 -39.99
C LYS A 248 5.35 -5.28 -38.85
N ARG A 249 5.89 -4.78 -37.74
CA ARG A 249 5.11 -4.24 -36.62
C ARG A 249 4.93 -2.74 -36.81
N GLN A 250 3.70 -2.23 -36.63
CA GLN A 250 3.44 -0.79 -36.61
C GLN A 250 3.68 -0.27 -35.18
N THR A 251 4.65 0.63 -35.01
CA THR A 251 4.95 1.32 -33.76
C THR A 251 4.71 2.82 -33.90
N PRO A 252 4.34 3.55 -32.84
CA PRO A 252 4.22 5.00 -32.91
C PRO A 252 5.58 5.64 -33.12
N LEU A 253 5.63 6.73 -33.86
CA LEU A 253 6.84 7.56 -34.02
C LEU A 253 7.21 8.27 -32.71
N ALA A 254 6.21 8.87 -32.09
CA ALA A 254 6.35 9.57 -30.82
C ALA A 254 5.12 9.32 -29.95
N THR A 255 5.29 9.49 -28.65
CA THR A 255 4.21 9.43 -27.67
C THR A 255 4.31 10.65 -26.77
N VAL A 256 3.24 11.41 -26.67
CA VAL A 256 3.08 12.47 -25.67
C VAL A 256 2.41 11.87 -24.46
N LEU A 257 3.09 11.95 -23.32
CA LEU A 257 2.56 11.48 -22.05
C LEU A 257 2.25 12.68 -21.16
N HIS A 258 1.16 12.60 -20.44
CA HIS A 258 0.77 13.56 -19.43
C HIS A 258 0.36 12.81 -18.18
N SER A 259 0.90 13.18 -17.04
CA SER A 259 0.48 12.65 -15.74
C SER A 259 0.10 13.78 -14.78
N LEU A 260 -1.00 13.59 -14.09
CA LEU A 260 -1.52 14.44 -13.04
C LEU A 260 -1.60 13.64 -11.75
N ASP A 261 -0.94 14.11 -10.70
CA ASP A 261 -0.95 13.52 -9.36
C ASP A 261 -1.37 14.60 -8.36
N ILE A 262 -2.53 14.39 -7.73
CA ILE A 262 -3.07 15.26 -6.68
C ILE A 262 -3.07 14.46 -5.39
N ASP A 263 -2.26 14.88 -4.44
CA ASP A 263 -2.13 14.25 -3.11
C ASP A 263 -2.55 15.24 -2.03
N ARG A 264 -3.54 14.86 -1.24
CA ARG A 264 -4.02 15.63 -0.10
C ARG A 264 -3.96 14.77 1.14
N SER A 265 -3.12 15.18 2.08
CA SER A 265 -2.94 14.50 3.36
C SER A 265 -3.34 15.42 4.50
N ARG A 266 -3.90 14.83 5.53
CA ARG A 266 -4.23 15.49 6.79
C ARG A 266 -3.77 14.61 7.93
N ARG A 267 -3.10 15.19 8.93
CA ARG A 267 -2.89 14.56 10.23
C ARG A 267 -3.68 15.31 11.29
N LEU A 268 -4.32 14.59 12.17
CA LEU A 268 -4.92 15.09 13.40
C LEU A 268 -4.33 14.31 14.57
N HIS A 269 -3.63 14.99 15.43
CA HIS A 269 -3.12 14.43 16.69
C HIS A 269 -3.84 15.09 17.85
N ARG A 270 -4.39 14.28 18.76
CA ARG A 270 -5.19 14.77 19.88
C ARG A 270 -4.85 14.01 21.15
N ILE A 271 -4.65 14.76 22.25
CA ILE A 271 -4.47 14.24 23.60
C ILE A 271 -5.36 15.05 24.53
N ASP A 272 -6.34 14.38 25.15
CA ASP A 272 -7.33 15.02 26.02
C ASP A 272 -6.99 14.87 27.53
N GLU A 273 -5.83 14.33 27.88
CA GLU A 273 -5.50 13.90 29.25
C GLU A 273 -4.22 14.53 29.81
N LEU A 274 -3.71 15.60 29.21
CA LEU A 274 -2.46 16.21 29.66
C LEU A 274 -2.49 16.64 31.13
N ALA A 275 -3.65 17.05 31.67
CA ALA A 275 -3.82 17.42 33.04
C ALA A 275 -3.57 16.27 34.03
N ARG A 276 -3.77 15.01 33.62
CA ARG A 276 -3.50 13.85 34.50
C ARG A 276 -2.03 13.50 34.60
N MET A 277 -1.20 14.04 33.72
CA MET A 277 0.23 13.78 33.67
C MET A 277 1.05 14.82 34.42
N TYR A 278 0.38 15.83 34.98
CA TYR A 278 1.01 16.78 35.89
C TYR A 278 1.25 16.08 37.23
N ASN A 279 2.51 15.79 37.51
CA ASN A 279 2.90 15.35 38.82
C ASN A 279 3.13 16.60 39.71
N GLU A 280 2.17 16.91 40.57
CA GLU A 280 2.21 18.09 41.44
C GLU A 280 3.49 18.13 42.33
N SER A 281 4.05 16.96 42.68
CA SER A 281 5.25 16.88 43.51
C SER A 281 6.55 17.19 42.75
N GLU A 282 6.59 17.02 41.42
CA GLU A 282 7.78 17.21 40.59
C GLU A 282 7.68 18.38 39.62
N GLY A 283 6.50 18.94 39.42
CA GLY A 283 6.28 20.04 38.48
C GLY A 283 6.53 19.70 36.99
N ASN A 284 6.63 18.41 36.67
CA ASN A 284 6.99 17.95 35.32
C ASN A 284 5.76 17.64 34.48
N PHE A 285 5.68 18.26 33.29
CA PHE A 285 4.75 17.87 32.25
C PHE A 285 5.41 16.83 31.35
N PHE A 286 4.64 15.93 30.78
CA PHE A 286 5.14 14.98 29.81
C PHE A 286 5.75 15.68 28.57
N TYR A 287 5.17 16.81 28.17
CA TYR A 287 5.74 17.70 27.16
C TYR A 287 6.21 19.02 27.82
N SER A 288 7.49 19.32 27.69
CA SER A 288 8.10 20.50 28.29
C SER A 288 7.74 21.83 27.63
N ASN A 289 7.17 21.79 26.39
CA ASN A 289 6.89 22.97 25.58
C ASN A 289 5.47 22.96 25.04
N ILE A 290 4.47 23.13 25.93
CA ILE A 290 3.07 23.30 25.53
C ILE A 290 2.74 24.78 25.59
N TYR A 291 2.44 25.39 24.43
CA TYR A 291 2.31 26.83 24.31
C TYR A 291 0.90 27.38 24.50
N ALA A 292 -0.14 26.58 24.27
CA ALA A 292 -1.52 27.06 24.23
C ALA A 292 -2.39 26.55 25.39
N ASP A 293 -2.39 25.25 25.64
CA ASP A 293 -3.23 24.61 26.65
C ASP A 293 -2.47 23.46 27.30
N THR A 294 -2.41 23.47 28.64
CA THR A 294 -1.75 22.42 29.44
C THR A 294 -2.66 21.22 29.69
N THR A 295 -3.95 21.32 29.41
CA THR A 295 -4.96 20.28 29.67
C THR A 295 -5.21 19.38 28.47
N MET A 296 -5.04 19.89 27.25
CA MET A 296 -5.24 19.12 26.03
C MET A 296 -4.36 19.63 24.88
N THR A 297 -4.05 18.74 23.96
CA THR A 297 -3.40 19.07 22.69
C THR A 297 -4.27 18.61 21.54
N SER A 298 -4.48 19.49 20.56
CA SER A 298 -5.19 19.16 19.31
C SER A 298 -4.46 19.80 18.14
N ASP A 299 -3.68 19.01 17.43
CA ASP A 299 -2.80 19.44 16.36
C ASP A 299 -3.32 18.97 15.02
N SER A 300 -3.47 19.89 14.05
CA SER A 300 -3.93 19.58 12.69
C SER A 300 -2.91 20.06 11.67
N LEU A 301 -2.42 19.14 10.85
CA LEU A 301 -1.51 19.43 9.76
C LEU A 301 -2.15 19.02 8.45
N TYR A 302 -2.03 19.89 7.46
CA TYR A 302 -2.56 19.68 6.11
C TYR A 302 -1.44 19.77 5.10
N TYR A 303 -1.49 18.89 4.14
CA TYR A 303 -0.57 18.88 3.02
C TYR A 303 -1.35 18.69 1.72
N THR A 304 -1.04 19.50 0.73
CA THR A 304 -1.59 19.34 -0.62
C THR A 304 -0.46 19.49 -1.63
N ARG A 305 -0.34 18.51 -2.50
CA ARG A 305 0.59 18.50 -3.61
C ARG A 305 -0.19 18.29 -4.90
N VAL A 306 0.15 19.08 -5.92
CA VAL A 306 -0.30 18.88 -7.29
C VAL A 306 0.94 18.79 -8.17
N ALA A 307 1.14 17.62 -8.77
CA ALA A 307 2.21 17.40 -9.73
C ALA A 307 1.60 17.18 -11.11
N ASN A 308 2.04 17.99 -12.07
CA ASN A 308 1.61 17.92 -13.45
C ASN A 308 2.84 17.74 -14.31
N THR A 309 2.95 16.62 -15.02
CA THR A 309 4.14 16.24 -15.78
C THR A 309 3.76 15.97 -17.22
N VAL A 310 4.50 16.56 -18.14
CA VAL A 310 4.39 16.29 -19.58
C VAL A 310 5.72 15.73 -20.05
N GLN A 311 5.65 14.60 -20.76
CA GLN A 311 6.81 13.92 -21.32
C GLN A 311 6.61 13.70 -22.82
N LEU A 312 7.69 13.80 -23.57
CA LEU A 312 7.72 13.43 -25.01
C LEU A 312 8.69 12.26 -25.17
N LYS A 313 8.17 11.11 -25.58
CA LYS A 313 8.96 9.91 -25.85
C LYS A 313 9.04 9.66 -27.34
N PHE A 314 10.24 9.65 -27.87
CA PHE A 314 10.51 9.21 -29.25
C PHE A 314 10.82 7.72 -29.26
N ASN A 315 10.38 7.03 -30.31
CA ASN A 315 10.72 5.64 -30.51
C ASN A 315 12.07 5.54 -31.23
N GLU A 316 13.08 5.00 -30.55
CA GLU A 316 14.44 4.85 -31.10
C GLU A 316 14.46 3.94 -32.33
N GLU A 317 13.63 2.89 -32.38
CA GLU A 317 13.50 2.00 -33.52
C GLU A 317 12.94 2.71 -34.77
N ALA A 318 12.27 3.84 -34.56
CA ALA A 318 11.69 4.66 -35.61
C ALA A 318 12.69 5.68 -36.18
N ASN A 319 13.80 5.88 -35.51
CA ASN A 319 14.75 6.97 -35.84
C ASN A 319 15.96 6.42 -36.59
N THR A 320 15.78 6.14 -37.88
CA THR A 320 16.88 5.78 -38.80
C THR A 320 17.87 6.93 -39.05
N LEU A 321 17.56 8.15 -38.58
CA LEU A 321 18.42 9.34 -38.70
C LEU A 321 19.46 9.47 -37.57
N LEU A 322 19.32 8.71 -36.49
CA LEU A 322 20.25 8.73 -35.35
C LEU A 322 21.17 7.49 -35.30
N ARG A 323 21.20 6.70 -36.35
CA ARG A 323 22.15 5.60 -36.55
C ARG A 323 23.31 6.01 -37.42
#